data_3fea610e5a7f68c9ac2be5987b96dba0
#
_entry.id   3fea610e5a7f68c9ac2be5987b96dba0
#
_cell.length_a   1.000
_cell.length_b   1.000
_cell.length_c   1.000
_cell.angle_alpha   90.00
_cell.angle_beta   90.00
_cell.angle_gamma   90.00
#
_symmetry.space_group_name_H-M   'P 1'
#
loop_
_entity.id
_entity.type
_entity.pdbx_description
1 polymer ?
#
loop_
_entity_poly.entity_id
_entity_poly.type
_entity_poly.pdbx_seq_one_letter_code
_entity_poly.pdbx_strand_id
1 'polypeptide(L)'
;MINAALILIEEGNFAPTAKQISARAGVGIRSFFRQFEDMDQFFAAVDEQTVGSFWERFLHEGDREGVLTERLDSIVATYAKAFEEHRSLLLATKSLRWSSRVLKENYERYQQISRANKERWLPEIRQLPSDERELADAYLSFEMWHRLRDIQGLSCESTETLILKALENLLTVEDLSLIHI
;
A
#
# COMPACT_ATOMS: atom_id res chain seq x y z
N MET A 1 -22.85 -6.97 4.19
CA MET A 1 -22.64 -5.64 3.55
C MET A 1 -21.17 -5.39 3.25
N ILE A 2 -20.22 -5.66 4.15
CA ILE A 2 -18.78 -5.48 3.86
C ILE A 2 -18.36 -6.29 2.64
N ASN A 3 -18.67 -7.58 2.58
CA ASN A 3 -18.35 -8.41 1.41
C ASN A 3 -18.98 -7.87 0.11
N ALA A 4 -20.19 -7.29 0.17
CA ALA A 4 -20.81 -6.67 -0.98
C ALA A 4 -20.05 -5.43 -1.48
N ALA A 5 -19.50 -4.63 -0.56
CA ALA A 5 -18.66 -3.50 -0.92
C ALA A 5 -17.33 -3.95 -1.53
N LEU A 6 -16.68 -4.97 -0.95
CA LEU A 6 -15.43 -5.53 -1.48
C LEU A 6 -15.63 -6.08 -2.90
N ILE A 7 -16.73 -6.79 -3.16
CA ILE A 7 -17.06 -7.26 -4.52
C ILE A 7 -17.25 -6.09 -5.49
N LEU A 8 -17.97 -5.03 -5.10
CA LEU A 8 -18.13 -3.84 -5.94
C LEU A 8 -16.79 -3.16 -6.26
N ILE A 9 -15.90 -3.11 -5.27
CA ILE A 9 -14.54 -2.58 -5.43
C ILE A 9 -13.73 -3.42 -6.41
N GLU A 10 -13.79 -4.75 -6.29
CA GLU A 10 -13.11 -5.67 -7.23
C GLU A 10 -13.68 -5.55 -8.67
N GLU A 11 -14.95 -5.24 -8.82
CA GLU A 11 -15.58 -4.95 -10.12
C GLU A 11 -15.24 -3.55 -10.67
N GLY A 12 -14.37 -2.77 -9.99
CA GLY A 12 -13.89 -1.46 -10.42
C GLY A 12 -14.72 -0.27 -9.93
N ASN A 13 -15.72 -0.49 -9.08
CA ASN A 13 -16.41 0.61 -8.42
C ASN A 13 -15.66 1.02 -7.15
N PHE A 14 -14.66 1.89 -7.29
CA PHE A 14 -13.78 2.31 -6.19
C PHE A 14 -14.42 3.28 -5.18
N ALA A 15 -15.67 3.70 -5.41
CA ALA A 15 -16.42 4.56 -4.49
C ALA A 15 -17.88 4.12 -4.35
N PRO A 16 -18.15 2.90 -3.86
CA PRO A 16 -19.51 2.38 -3.79
C PRO A 16 -20.33 3.14 -2.75
N THR A 17 -21.55 3.53 -3.14
CA THR A 17 -22.50 4.20 -2.26
C THR A 17 -23.25 3.21 -1.36
N ALA A 18 -23.81 3.68 -0.23
CA ALA A 18 -24.66 2.87 0.65
C ALA A 18 -25.83 2.19 -0.11
N LYS A 19 -26.39 2.87 -1.12
CA LYS A 19 -27.44 2.30 -1.99
C LYS A 19 -26.94 1.14 -2.83
N GLN A 20 -25.76 1.27 -3.44
CA GLN A 20 -25.17 0.21 -4.27
C GLN A 20 -24.76 -1.00 -3.39
N ILE A 21 -24.16 -0.72 -2.23
CA ILE A 21 -23.77 -1.76 -1.26
C ILE A 21 -25.01 -2.52 -0.78
N SER A 22 -26.07 -1.81 -0.40
CA SER A 22 -27.33 -2.43 0.06
C SER A 22 -27.95 -3.30 -1.03
N ALA A 23 -28.03 -2.78 -2.26
CA ALA A 23 -28.58 -3.51 -3.42
C ALA A 23 -27.78 -4.79 -3.70
N ARG A 24 -26.44 -4.70 -3.69
CA ARG A 24 -25.54 -5.86 -3.88
C ARG A 24 -25.66 -6.87 -2.75
N ALA A 25 -25.89 -6.42 -1.52
CA ALA A 25 -26.07 -7.28 -0.34
C ALA A 25 -27.49 -7.90 -0.27
N GLY A 26 -28.41 -7.54 -1.18
CA GLY A 26 -29.79 -8.03 -1.16
C GLY A 26 -30.62 -7.48 0.02
N VAL A 27 -30.28 -6.30 0.54
CA VAL A 27 -30.97 -5.68 1.67
C VAL A 27 -31.46 -4.27 1.33
N GLY A 28 -32.47 -3.80 2.07
CA GLY A 28 -32.95 -2.42 1.91
C GLY A 28 -31.97 -1.40 2.49
N ILE A 29 -31.93 -0.20 1.91
CA ILE A 29 -31.09 0.92 2.37
C ILE A 29 -31.31 1.26 3.85
N ARG A 30 -32.54 1.07 4.36
CA ARG A 30 -32.86 1.25 5.79
C ARG A 30 -32.08 0.27 6.68
N SER A 31 -31.79 -0.94 6.19
CA SER A 31 -31.00 -1.92 6.94
C SER A 31 -29.52 -1.51 7.01
N PHE A 32 -29.01 -0.82 5.99
CA PHE A 32 -27.67 -0.24 6.03
C PHE A 32 -27.57 0.80 7.17
N PHE A 33 -28.46 1.82 7.16
CA PHE A 33 -28.45 2.89 8.15
C PHE A 33 -28.94 2.47 9.55
N ARG A 34 -29.52 1.29 9.70
CA ARG A 34 -29.74 0.67 11.02
C ARG A 34 -28.47 0.08 11.60
N GLN A 35 -27.55 -0.41 10.77
CA GLN A 35 -26.30 -1.06 11.19
C GLN A 35 -25.12 -0.06 11.25
N PHE A 36 -25.08 0.90 10.36
CA PHE A 36 -24.05 1.93 10.28
C PHE A 36 -24.71 3.30 10.26
N GLU A 37 -24.28 4.16 11.16
CA GLU A 37 -24.82 5.53 11.29
C GLU A 37 -24.55 6.34 10.03
N ASP A 38 -23.33 6.17 9.47
CA ASP A 38 -22.88 6.82 8.25
C ASP A 38 -21.87 5.95 7.48
N MET A 39 -21.29 6.53 6.40
CA MET A 39 -20.27 5.85 5.60
C MET A 39 -18.92 5.76 6.32
N ASP A 40 -18.57 6.67 7.22
CA ASP A 40 -17.33 6.61 7.98
C ASP A 40 -17.33 5.42 8.95
N GLN A 41 -18.45 5.17 9.64
CA GLN A 41 -18.62 3.98 10.48
C GLN A 41 -18.56 2.69 9.64
N PHE A 42 -19.16 2.70 8.46
CA PHE A 42 -19.05 1.58 7.52
C PHE A 42 -17.59 1.33 7.09
N PHE A 43 -16.85 2.38 6.73
CA PHE A 43 -15.45 2.26 6.32
C PHE A 43 -14.55 1.79 7.46
N ALA A 44 -14.83 2.22 8.71
CA ALA A 44 -14.13 1.70 9.88
C ALA A 44 -14.31 0.18 10.02
N ALA A 45 -15.52 -0.34 9.81
CA ALA A 45 -15.81 -1.77 9.87
C ALA A 45 -15.18 -2.55 8.70
N VAL A 46 -15.09 -1.96 7.50
CA VAL A 46 -14.36 -2.55 6.37
C VAL A 46 -12.87 -2.65 6.70
N ASP A 47 -12.28 -1.57 7.21
CA ASP A 47 -10.88 -1.51 7.60
C ASP A 47 -10.55 -2.57 8.66
N GLU A 48 -11.34 -2.67 9.72
CA GLU A 48 -11.19 -3.68 10.77
C GLU A 48 -11.19 -5.11 10.21
N GLN A 49 -12.05 -5.39 9.22
CA GLN A 49 -12.12 -6.72 8.59
C GLN A 49 -10.95 -7.02 7.65
N THR A 50 -10.39 -6.01 6.97
CA THR A 50 -9.42 -6.21 5.89
C THR A 50 -7.97 -5.93 6.31
N VAL A 51 -7.76 -5.07 7.29
CA VAL A 51 -6.43 -4.58 7.66
C VAL A 51 -5.49 -5.69 8.14
N GLY A 52 -6.02 -6.68 8.86
CA GLY A 52 -5.23 -7.78 9.41
C GLY A 52 -4.49 -8.56 8.31
N SER A 53 -5.23 -9.05 7.32
CA SER A 53 -4.67 -9.85 6.22
C SER A 53 -3.69 -9.06 5.35
N PHE A 54 -3.94 -7.75 5.15
CA PHE A 54 -3.04 -6.87 4.40
C PHE A 54 -1.70 -6.71 5.12
N TRP A 55 -1.72 -6.37 6.43
CA TRP A 55 -0.50 -6.12 7.19
C TRP A 55 0.27 -7.38 7.54
N GLU A 56 -0.41 -8.52 7.72
CA GLU A 56 0.22 -9.81 8.00
C GLU A 56 1.30 -10.13 6.97
N ARG A 57 1.02 -9.89 5.69
CA ARG A 57 1.97 -10.06 4.61
C ARG A 57 3.22 -9.19 4.76
N PHE A 58 3.05 -7.89 4.97
CA PHE A 58 4.17 -6.97 5.12
C PHE A 58 5.00 -7.18 6.39
N LEU A 59 4.38 -7.70 7.44
CA LEU A 59 5.07 -7.90 8.72
C LEU A 59 5.75 -9.25 8.85
N HIS A 60 5.26 -10.27 8.15
CA HIS A 60 5.66 -11.65 8.36
C HIS A 60 6.17 -12.38 7.11
N GLU A 61 5.79 -11.97 5.91
CA GLU A 61 6.31 -12.57 4.68
C GLU A 61 7.67 -11.95 4.26
N GLY A 62 8.42 -12.71 3.45
CA GLY A 62 9.70 -12.31 2.89
C GLY A 62 10.89 -12.52 3.82
N ASP A 63 12.06 -12.64 3.20
CA ASP A 63 13.33 -12.81 3.90
C ASP A 63 13.94 -11.45 4.23
N ARG A 64 14.29 -11.26 5.50
CA ARG A 64 14.87 -10.03 6.06
C ARG A 64 16.29 -10.20 6.50
N GLU A 65 16.79 -11.42 6.40
CA GLU A 65 18.15 -11.79 6.73
C GLU A 65 19.02 -11.79 5.46
N GLY A 66 20.33 -11.89 5.62
CA GLY A 66 21.27 -11.96 4.52
C GLY A 66 21.84 -10.62 4.08
N VAL A 67 22.49 -10.61 2.92
CA VAL A 67 23.13 -9.41 2.35
C VAL A 67 22.09 -8.43 1.80
N LEU A 68 22.50 -7.18 1.61
CA LEU A 68 21.61 -6.10 1.14
C LEU A 68 20.85 -6.47 -0.13
N THR A 69 21.52 -7.07 -1.12
CA THR A 69 20.90 -7.44 -2.40
C THR A 69 19.77 -8.46 -2.22
N GLU A 70 19.97 -9.48 -1.38
CA GLU A 70 18.94 -10.50 -1.09
C GLU A 70 17.73 -9.88 -0.39
N ARG A 71 17.96 -8.95 0.55
CA ARG A 71 16.90 -8.24 1.26
C ARG A 71 16.14 -7.27 0.35
N LEU A 72 16.83 -6.63 -0.60
CA LEU A 72 16.22 -5.77 -1.62
C LEU A 72 15.30 -6.57 -2.54
N ASP A 73 15.77 -7.70 -3.08
CA ASP A 73 14.95 -8.61 -3.88
C ASP A 73 13.70 -9.04 -3.11
N SER A 74 13.88 -9.45 -1.86
CA SER A 74 12.81 -9.94 -1.01
C SER A 74 11.75 -8.86 -0.69
N ILE A 75 12.17 -7.64 -0.32
CA ILE A 75 11.22 -6.56 -0.03
C ILE A 75 10.46 -6.11 -1.27
N VAL A 76 11.13 -5.95 -2.41
CA VAL A 76 10.47 -5.53 -3.65
C VAL A 76 9.43 -6.57 -4.07
N ALA A 77 9.78 -7.86 -4.09
CA ALA A 77 8.84 -8.94 -4.43
C ALA A 77 7.64 -9.01 -3.46
N THR A 78 7.89 -8.85 -2.14
CA THR A 78 6.83 -8.87 -1.13
C THR A 78 5.86 -7.71 -1.31
N TYR A 79 6.37 -6.48 -1.54
CA TYR A 79 5.55 -5.29 -1.76
C TYR A 79 4.79 -5.37 -3.09
N ALA A 80 5.45 -5.83 -4.17
CA ALA A 80 4.82 -6.07 -5.47
C ALA A 80 3.62 -7.00 -5.36
N LYS A 81 3.81 -8.16 -4.73
CA LYS A 81 2.75 -9.15 -4.50
C LYS A 81 1.58 -8.56 -3.70
N ALA A 82 1.88 -7.85 -2.61
CA ALA A 82 0.84 -7.23 -1.78
C ALA A 82 0.07 -6.13 -2.54
N PHE A 83 0.74 -5.32 -3.34
CA PHE A 83 0.11 -4.28 -4.14
C PHE A 83 -0.78 -4.84 -5.25
N GLU A 84 -0.37 -5.91 -5.93
CA GLU A 84 -1.20 -6.57 -6.93
C GLU A 84 -2.42 -7.25 -6.30
N GLU A 85 -2.25 -7.98 -5.20
CA GLU A 85 -3.36 -8.69 -4.54
C GLU A 85 -4.40 -7.75 -3.93
N HIS A 86 -3.98 -6.60 -3.39
CA HIS A 86 -4.87 -5.64 -2.74
C HIS A 86 -5.14 -4.38 -3.58
N ARG A 87 -4.81 -4.43 -4.89
CA ARG A 87 -4.84 -3.27 -5.78
C ARG A 87 -6.19 -2.53 -5.77
N SER A 88 -7.29 -3.25 -5.92
CA SER A 88 -8.63 -2.66 -5.96
C SER A 88 -8.98 -1.94 -4.65
N LEU A 89 -8.64 -2.54 -3.50
CA LEU A 89 -8.87 -1.94 -2.19
C LEU A 89 -8.01 -0.69 -1.97
N LEU A 90 -6.74 -0.72 -2.38
CA LEU A 90 -5.83 0.42 -2.29
C LEU A 90 -6.31 1.59 -3.17
N LEU A 91 -6.80 1.32 -4.38
CA LEU A 91 -7.40 2.32 -5.26
C LEU A 91 -8.68 2.92 -4.67
N ALA A 92 -9.55 2.10 -4.07
CA ALA A 92 -10.75 2.56 -3.38
C ALA A 92 -10.41 3.46 -2.20
N THR A 93 -9.47 3.07 -1.34
CA THR A 93 -8.99 3.89 -0.22
C THR A 93 -8.43 5.21 -0.70
N LYS A 94 -7.59 5.18 -1.74
CA LYS A 94 -6.99 6.38 -2.35
C LYS A 94 -8.06 7.33 -2.91
N SER A 95 -9.13 6.80 -3.51
CA SER A 95 -10.23 7.58 -4.06
C SER A 95 -11.10 8.20 -2.98
N LEU A 96 -11.37 7.48 -1.90
CA LEU A 96 -12.32 7.86 -0.85
C LEU A 96 -11.72 8.67 0.30
N ARG A 97 -10.41 8.60 0.54
CA ARG A 97 -9.74 9.26 1.69
C ARG A 97 -9.96 10.77 1.76
N TRP A 98 -10.23 11.43 0.64
CA TRP A 98 -10.49 12.87 0.59
C TRP A 98 -11.89 13.25 1.07
N SER A 99 -12.82 12.30 1.08
CA SER A 99 -14.22 12.49 1.50
C SER A 99 -14.55 11.79 2.81
N SER A 100 -13.62 11.04 3.40
CA SER A 100 -13.80 10.30 4.65
C SER A 100 -12.66 10.62 5.63
N ARG A 101 -13.04 11.12 6.81
CA ARG A 101 -12.10 11.38 7.90
C ARG A 101 -11.43 10.09 8.39
N VAL A 102 -12.19 9.02 8.54
CA VAL A 102 -11.70 7.71 9.00
C VAL A 102 -10.67 7.16 8.02
N LEU A 103 -10.97 7.15 6.73
CA LEU A 103 -10.02 6.65 5.72
C LEU A 103 -8.76 7.50 5.63
N LYS A 104 -8.86 8.83 5.81
CA LYS A 104 -7.71 9.72 5.85
C LYS A 104 -6.78 9.39 7.04
N GLU A 105 -7.35 9.31 8.26
CA GLU A 105 -6.60 9.01 9.48
C GLU A 105 -5.95 7.62 9.42
N ASN A 106 -6.69 6.61 8.93
CA ASN A 106 -6.17 5.26 8.74
C ASN A 106 -5.04 5.23 7.70
N TYR A 107 -5.21 5.92 6.57
CA TYR A 107 -4.17 6.00 5.55
C TYR A 107 -2.87 6.60 6.10
N GLU A 108 -2.95 7.74 6.81
CA GLU A 108 -1.78 8.38 7.44
C GLU A 108 -1.08 7.44 8.44
N ARG A 109 -1.85 6.75 9.28
CA ARG A 109 -1.33 5.75 10.22
C ARG A 109 -0.63 4.60 9.49
N TYR A 110 -1.21 4.09 8.41
CA TYR A 110 -0.63 2.98 7.65
C TYR A 110 0.64 3.38 6.90
N GLN A 111 0.75 4.60 6.42
CA GLN A 111 2.00 5.11 5.86
C GLN A 111 3.13 5.11 6.90
N GLN A 112 2.85 5.53 8.14
CA GLN A 112 3.84 5.51 9.22
C GLN A 112 4.29 4.07 9.57
N ILE A 113 3.34 3.13 9.66
CA ILE A 113 3.65 1.72 9.91
C ILE A 113 4.48 1.12 8.77
N SER A 114 4.12 1.40 7.51
CA SER A 114 4.84 0.96 6.33
C SER A 114 6.28 1.48 6.33
N ARG A 115 6.48 2.77 6.60
CA ARG A 115 7.80 3.40 6.69
C ARG A 115 8.67 2.70 7.76
N ALA A 116 8.14 2.53 8.96
CA ALA A 116 8.85 1.84 10.04
C ALA A 116 9.20 0.38 9.68
N ASN A 117 8.34 -0.31 8.93
CA ASN A 117 8.59 -1.66 8.45
C ASN A 117 9.71 -1.71 7.40
N LYS A 118 9.73 -0.80 6.44
CA LYS A 118 10.78 -0.66 5.43
C LYS A 118 12.16 -0.43 6.10
N GLU A 119 12.22 0.45 7.09
CA GLU A 119 13.44 0.73 7.85
C GLU A 119 13.90 -0.45 8.74
N ARG A 120 13.02 -1.36 9.12
CA ARG A 120 13.40 -2.61 9.79
C ARG A 120 13.97 -3.63 8.81
N TRP A 121 13.44 -3.65 7.61
CA TRP A 121 13.85 -4.56 6.54
C TRP A 121 15.19 -4.13 5.93
N LEU A 122 15.33 -2.81 5.72
CA LEU A 122 16.50 -2.15 5.15
C LEU A 122 17.02 -1.10 6.13
N PRO A 123 17.75 -1.48 7.21
CA PRO A 123 18.26 -0.54 8.20
C PRO A 123 19.24 0.49 7.62
N GLU A 124 19.81 0.23 6.44
CA GLU A 124 20.64 1.15 5.67
C GLU A 124 19.90 2.45 5.31
N ILE A 125 18.58 2.39 5.12
CA ILE A 125 17.75 3.58 4.86
C ILE A 125 17.94 4.66 5.94
N ARG A 126 18.17 4.26 7.20
CA ARG A 126 18.37 5.22 8.30
C ARG A 126 19.67 6.00 8.23
N GLN A 127 20.63 5.49 7.46
CA GLN A 127 21.95 6.10 7.28
C GLN A 127 21.96 7.12 6.14
N LEU A 128 20.96 7.06 5.24
CA LEU A 128 20.81 8.00 4.13
C LEU A 128 20.53 9.43 4.60
N PRO A 129 20.90 10.45 3.83
CA PRO A 129 20.40 11.81 3.95
C PRO A 129 18.86 11.86 3.97
N SER A 130 18.29 12.91 4.57
CA SER A 130 16.84 13.00 4.79
C SER A 130 16.02 12.94 3.49
N ASP A 131 16.48 13.58 2.43
CA ASP A 131 15.87 13.60 1.11
C ASP A 131 15.94 12.24 0.42
N GLU A 132 17.04 11.52 0.55
CA GLU A 132 17.20 10.17 0.01
C GLU A 132 16.34 9.14 0.77
N ARG A 133 16.13 9.32 2.08
CA ARG A 133 15.17 8.50 2.83
C ARG A 133 13.73 8.68 2.34
N GLU A 134 13.34 9.90 1.97
CA GLU A 134 12.03 10.15 1.36
C GLU A 134 11.91 9.47 -0.01
N LEU A 135 12.98 9.44 -0.81
CA LEU A 135 12.99 8.72 -2.09
C LEU A 135 12.88 7.20 -1.90
N ALA A 136 13.61 6.62 -0.93
CA ALA A 136 13.50 5.18 -0.63
C ALA A 136 12.07 4.80 -0.22
N ASP A 137 11.43 5.61 0.63
CA ASP A 137 10.04 5.40 1.02
C ASP A 137 9.08 5.52 -0.17
N ALA A 138 9.29 6.49 -1.05
CA ALA A 138 8.48 6.70 -2.25
C ALA A 138 8.61 5.54 -3.25
N TYR A 139 9.80 4.99 -3.48
CA TYR A 139 10.01 3.85 -4.38
C TYR A 139 9.24 2.61 -3.95
N LEU A 140 9.13 2.35 -2.64
CA LEU A 140 8.36 1.25 -2.05
C LEU A 140 6.94 1.67 -1.66
N SER A 141 6.32 2.60 -2.39
CA SER A 141 4.94 3.04 -2.18
C SER A 141 3.98 2.46 -3.22
N PHE A 142 2.70 2.32 -2.83
CA PHE A 142 1.65 1.96 -3.78
C PHE A 142 1.49 3.02 -4.88
N GLU A 143 1.75 4.28 -4.58
CA GLU A 143 1.70 5.40 -5.54
C GLU A 143 2.69 5.21 -6.67
N MET A 144 3.94 4.83 -6.36
CA MET A 144 4.95 4.55 -7.37
C MET A 144 4.58 3.30 -8.17
N TRP A 145 4.19 2.22 -7.50
CA TRP A 145 3.72 0.99 -8.12
C TRP A 145 2.59 1.25 -9.12
N HIS A 146 1.52 1.89 -8.66
CA HIS A 146 0.36 2.25 -9.49
C HIS A 146 0.74 3.12 -10.69
N ARG A 147 1.65 4.10 -10.50
CA ARG A 147 2.10 4.93 -11.61
C ARG A 147 2.81 4.12 -12.68
N LEU A 148 3.74 3.26 -12.29
CA LEU A 148 4.52 2.43 -13.21
C LEU A 148 3.64 1.40 -13.92
N ARG A 149 2.79 0.70 -13.16
CA ARG A 149 1.91 -0.36 -13.67
C ARG A 149 0.76 0.18 -14.52
N ASP A 150 -0.03 1.10 -13.97
CA ASP A 150 -1.32 1.48 -14.55
C ASP A 150 -1.25 2.69 -15.47
N ILE A 151 -0.36 3.63 -15.20
CA ILE A 151 -0.25 4.86 -15.99
C ILE A 151 0.82 4.73 -17.07
N GLN A 152 1.96 4.12 -16.75
CA GLN A 152 3.05 3.91 -17.72
C GLN A 152 2.97 2.56 -18.45
N GLY A 153 2.12 1.63 -17.99
CA GLY A 153 1.85 0.36 -18.66
C GLY A 153 2.96 -0.68 -18.58
N LEU A 154 3.85 -0.58 -17.56
CA LEU A 154 4.91 -1.56 -17.38
C LEU A 154 4.36 -2.90 -16.90
N SER A 155 5.02 -4.01 -17.24
CA SER A 155 4.75 -5.32 -16.65
C SER A 155 5.11 -5.34 -15.16
N CYS A 156 4.60 -6.31 -14.40
CA CYS A 156 4.98 -6.52 -12.99
C CYS A 156 6.50 -6.68 -12.87
N GLU A 157 7.09 -7.60 -13.61
CA GLU A 157 8.53 -7.87 -13.67
C GLU A 157 9.36 -6.62 -14.00
N SER A 158 8.95 -5.83 -15.01
CA SER A 158 9.65 -4.59 -15.38
C SER A 158 9.55 -3.55 -14.26
N THR A 159 8.44 -3.50 -13.55
CA THR A 159 8.23 -2.57 -12.42
C THR A 159 9.09 -2.96 -11.23
N GLU A 160 9.13 -4.24 -10.87
CA GLU A 160 10.01 -4.77 -9.83
C GLU A 160 11.48 -4.46 -10.14
N THR A 161 11.94 -4.79 -11.35
CA THR A 161 13.33 -4.52 -11.82
C THR A 161 13.68 -3.04 -11.72
N LEU A 162 12.75 -2.16 -12.09
CA LEU A 162 12.99 -0.71 -12.07
C LEU A 162 13.09 -0.17 -10.62
N ILE A 163 12.21 -0.63 -9.73
CA ILE A 163 12.22 -0.24 -8.32
C ILE A 163 13.48 -0.79 -7.63
N LEU A 164 13.83 -2.06 -7.89
CA LEU A 164 15.04 -2.68 -7.36
C LEU A 164 16.28 -1.88 -7.74
N LYS A 165 16.46 -1.58 -9.03
CA LYS A 165 17.59 -0.80 -9.52
C LYS A 165 17.66 0.61 -8.91
N ALA A 166 16.50 1.25 -8.68
CA ALA A 166 16.45 2.57 -8.05
C ALA A 166 16.91 2.52 -6.59
N LEU A 167 16.48 1.48 -5.85
CA LEU A 167 16.89 1.27 -4.46
C LEU A 167 18.36 0.86 -4.35
N GLU A 168 18.86 -0.01 -5.22
CA GLU A 168 20.28 -0.37 -5.29
C GLU A 168 21.15 0.87 -5.48
N ASN A 169 20.83 1.71 -6.47
CA ASN A 169 21.56 2.94 -6.71
C ASN A 169 21.55 3.88 -5.48
N LEU A 170 20.42 3.96 -4.78
CA LEU A 170 20.26 4.83 -3.62
C LEU A 170 21.06 4.32 -2.41
N LEU A 171 21.07 3.00 -2.18
CA LEU A 171 21.67 2.38 -0.98
C LEU A 171 23.14 1.98 -1.14
N THR A 172 23.69 2.02 -2.37
CA THR A 172 25.09 1.66 -2.64
C THR A 172 26.00 2.85 -2.96
N VAL A 173 25.47 4.09 -3.03
CA VAL A 173 26.24 5.30 -3.43
C VAL A 173 27.20 5.80 -2.31
N GLU A 174 27.26 5.18 -1.12
CA GLU A 174 28.17 5.63 -0.06
C GLU A 174 29.68 5.57 -0.37
N ASP A 175 30.11 4.95 -1.47
CA ASP A 175 31.54 4.80 -1.82
C ASP A 175 32.14 5.91 -2.70
N LEU A 176 31.35 6.89 -3.15
CA LEU A 176 31.84 7.96 -4.04
C LEU A 176 32.20 9.28 -3.36
N SER A 177 31.94 9.43 -2.05
CA SER A 177 32.31 10.65 -1.31
C SER A 177 33.75 10.70 -0.79
N LEU A 178 34.55 9.65 -1.05
CA LEU A 178 35.97 9.59 -0.65
C LEU A 178 36.97 9.97 -1.76
N ILE A 179 36.49 10.45 -2.92
CA ILE A 179 37.37 10.91 -4.00
C ILE A 179 37.20 12.42 -4.22
N HIS A 180 37.41 13.22 -3.21
CA HIS A 180 37.77 14.62 -3.33
C HIS A 180 38.88 14.95 -2.34
N ILE A 181 40.11 14.65 -2.75
CA ILE A 181 41.32 15.32 -2.28
C ILE A 181 41.79 16.22 -3.39
#